data_7f21a55f21724fe68ea1fb636e6d447f
#
_entry.id   7f21a55f21724fe68ea1fb636e6d447f
#
_cell.length_a   1.000
_cell.length_b   1.000
_cell.length_c   1.000
_cell.angle_alpha   90.00
_cell.angle_beta   90.00
_cell.angle_gamma   90.00
#
_symmetry.space_group_name_H-M   'P 1'
#
loop_
_entity.id
_entity.type
_entity.pdbx_description
1 polymer ?
#
loop_
_entity_poly.entity_id
_entity_poly.type
_entity_poly.pdbx_seq_one_letter_code
_entity_poly.pdbx_strand_id
1 'polypeptide(L)'
;MSPATAPAGTELTRAALDRAAGYALLADLAGPGASTTLGGLDALAPGFPDWIVTSLFGGTYQRAGLALRDRQIANLAALTALGGVEPQLADHVRYSRRIGLTEAEITEVIVHLAPYVGLPKALAGLRVATATFAEATESVTGSTAESATGPAAPVETAPVVTTPVETPVDTATQVAGEEARA
;
A
#
# COMPACT_ATOMS: atom_id res chain seq x y z
N MET A 1 4.88 16.93 -41.50
CA MET A 1 4.63 16.45 -40.14
C MET A 1 4.42 17.66 -39.25
N SER A 2 3.18 17.93 -38.85
CA SER A 2 2.90 19.00 -37.87
C SER A 2 3.49 18.59 -36.52
N PRO A 3 4.16 19.49 -35.81
CA PRO A 3 4.62 19.20 -34.45
C PRO A 3 3.40 18.93 -33.58
N ALA A 4 3.39 17.78 -32.90
CA ALA A 4 2.37 17.47 -31.91
C ALA A 4 2.40 18.57 -30.84
N THR A 5 1.29 19.29 -30.70
CA THR A 5 1.14 20.29 -29.62
C THR A 5 1.25 19.53 -28.31
N ALA A 6 2.28 19.84 -27.51
CA ALA A 6 2.39 19.28 -26.16
C ALA A 6 1.09 19.56 -25.39
N PRO A 7 0.56 18.60 -24.62
CA PRO A 7 -0.62 18.86 -23.80
C PRO A 7 -0.31 20.06 -22.91
N ALA A 8 -1.25 20.98 -22.80
CA ALA A 8 -1.16 22.15 -21.93
C ALA A 8 -1.02 21.67 -20.47
N GLY A 9 0.21 21.33 -20.07
CA GLY A 9 0.53 21.04 -18.69
C GLY A 9 0.44 22.34 -17.91
N THR A 10 -0.16 22.31 -16.73
CA THR A 10 -0.18 23.45 -15.82
C THR A 10 1.26 23.92 -15.61
N GLU A 11 1.53 25.17 -15.97
CA GLU A 11 2.86 25.77 -15.79
C GLU A 11 3.20 25.79 -14.30
N LEU A 12 4.42 25.41 -13.94
CA LEU A 12 4.89 25.44 -12.55
C LEU A 12 5.27 26.88 -12.16
N THR A 13 4.27 27.73 -12.04
CA THR A 13 4.43 29.09 -11.53
C THR A 13 3.92 29.18 -10.10
N ARG A 14 4.40 30.17 -9.34
CA ARG A 14 3.88 30.43 -7.99
C ARG A 14 2.36 30.69 -7.99
N ALA A 15 1.84 31.28 -9.05
CA ALA A 15 0.40 31.53 -9.21
C ALA A 15 -0.42 30.29 -9.49
N ALA A 16 0.22 29.19 -9.94
CA ALA A 16 -0.43 27.91 -10.20
C ALA A 16 -0.43 26.96 -8.99
N LEU A 17 0.11 27.37 -7.84
CA LEU A 17 0.12 26.57 -6.63
C LEU A 17 -1.23 26.69 -5.92
N ASP A 18 -1.89 25.55 -5.72
CA ASP A 18 -3.16 25.45 -5.01
C ASP A 18 -2.95 24.81 -3.63
N ARG A 19 -2.83 25.66 -2.61
CA ARG A 19 -2.62 25.21 -1.22
C ARG A 19 -3.80 24.36 -0.73
N ALA A 20 -5.04 24.73 -1.05
CA ALA A 20 -6.21 24.00 -0.59
C ALA A 20 -6.29 22.60 -1.23
N ALA A 21 -6.08 22.50 -2.54
CA ALA A 21 -5.98 21.23 -3.25
C ALA A 21 -4.81 20.37 -2.73
N GLY A 22 -3.70 21.01 -2.35
CA GLY A 22 -2.55 20.31 -1.76
C GLY A 22 -2.88 19.63 -0.44
N TYR A 23 -3.52 20.34 0.48
CA TYR A 23 -3.96 19.76 1.76
C TYR A 23 -5.04 18.71 1.59
N ALA A 24 -6.01 18.91 0.68
CA ALA A 24 -7.03 17.90 0.38
C ALA A 24 -6.38 16.60 -0.14
N LEU A 25 -5.47 16.70 -1.10
CA LEU A 25 -4.77 15.53 -1.64
C LEU A 25 -3.92 14.82 -0.58
N LEU A 26 -3.21 15.57 0.27
CA LEU A 26 -2.44 14.95 1.36
C LEU A 26 -3.37 14.21 2.34
N ALA A 27 -4.52 14.78 2.69
CA ALA A 27 -5.50 14.12 3.53
C ALA A 27 -6.05 12.82 2.89
N ASP A 28 -6.30 12.83 1.59
CA ASP A 28 -6.73 11.65 0.84
C ASP A 28 -5.65 10.55 0.81
N LEU A 29 -4.38 10.92 0.63
CA LEU A 29 -3.27 9.98 0.56
C LEU A 29 -2.86 9.44 1.93
N ALA A 30 -2.66 10.31 2.91
CA ALA A 30 -2.17 9.94 4.23
C ALA A 30 -3.30 9.51 5.18
N GLY A 31 -4.55 9.92 4.93
CA GLY A 31 -5.68 9.66 5.80
C GLY A 31 -5.51 10.23 7.20
N PRO A 32 -5.86 9.47 8.26
CA PRO A 32 -5.71 9.93 9.65
C PRO A 32 -4.27 10.29 10.04
N GLY A 33 -3.27 9.77 9.29
CA GLY A 33 -1.84 10.09 9.49
C GLY A 33 -1.38 11.39 8.85
N ALA A 34 -2.22 12.12 8.13
CA ALA A 34 -1.82 13.34 7.41
C ALA A 34 -1.14 14.39 8.31
N SER A 35 -1.64 14.55 9.55
CA SER A 35 -1.06 15.49 10.52
C SER A 35 0.26 15.01 11.12
N THR A 36 0.51 13.70 11.15
CA THR A 36 1.74 13.11 11.70
C THR A 36 2.86 13.01 10.68
N THR A 37 2.55 12.86 9.40
CA THR A 37 3.55 12.77 8.32
C THR A 37 4.53 13.95 8.31
N LEU A 38 4.03 15.16 8.61
CA LEU A 38 4.83 16.38 8.68
C LEU A 38 4.93 16.92 10.12
N GLY A 39 4.46 16.13 11.10
CA GLY A 39 4.42 16.52 12.51
C GLY A 39 5.80 16.82 13.07
N GLY A 40 5.89 17.89 13.86
CA GLY A 40 7.15 18.32 14.49
C GLY A 40 8.08 19.13 13.59
N LEU A 41 7.95 19.07 12.27
CA LEU A 41 8.81 19.80 11.36
C LEU A 41 8.61 21.32 11.45
N ASP A 42 7.39 21.78 11.76
CA ASP A 42 7.10 23.21 11.87
C ASP A 42 7.82 23.86 13.06
N ALA A 43 7.99 23.14 14.15
CA ALA A 43 8.76 23.59 15.31
C ALA A 43 10.26 23.72 15.01
N LEU A 44 10.79 22.86 14.11
CA LEU A 44 12.19 22.87 13.70
C LEU A 44 12.45 23.87 12.57
N ALA A 45 11.54 23.91 11.62
CA ALA A 45 11.63 24.76 10.40
C ALA A 45 10.26 25.39 10.11
N PRO A 46 9.92 26.54 10.72
CA PRO A 46 8.62 27.18 10.61
C PRO A 46 8.22 27.43 9.15
N GLY A 47 7.00 27.00 8.78
CA GLY A 47 6.44 27.15 7.43
C GLY A 47 6.92 26.09 6.42
N PHE A 48 7.90 25.25 6.76
CA PHE A 48 8.39 24.21 5.84
C PHE A 48 7.35 23.13 5.52
N PRO A 49 6.55 22.64 6.47
CA PRO A 49 5.44 21.73 6.16
C PRO A 49 4.44 22.33 5.18
N ASP A 50 4.04 23.57 5.39
CA ASP A 50 3.12 24.27 4.49
C ASP A 50 3.72 24.46 3.08
N TRP A 51 5.01 24.77 3.02
CA TRP A 51 5.74 24.88 1.75
C TRP A 51 5.77 23.54 1.01
N ILE A 52 6.03 22.40 1.70
CA ILE A 52 5.98 21.05 1.11
C ILE A 52 4.59 20.79 0.54
N VAL A 53 3.54 20.97 1.35
CA VAL A 53 2.17 20.66 0.93
C VAL A 53 1.78 21.52 -0.27
N THR A 54 2.06 22.82 -0.23
CA THR A 54 1.67 23.73 -1.30
C THR A 54 2.45 23.49 -2.59
N SER A 55 3.78 23.30 -2.51
CA SER A 55 4.60 23.15 -3.73
C SER A 55 4.50 21.75 -4.33
N LEU A 56 4.48 20.71 -3.49
CA LEU A 56 4.44 19.32 -3.96
C LEU A 56 3.02 18.90 -4.30
N PHE A 57 2.15 18.83 -3.29
CA PHE A 57 0.78 18.32 -3.46
C PHE A 57 -0.14 19.34 -4.15
N GLY A 58 0.04 20.63 -3.86
CA GLY A 58 -0.71 21.74 -4.49
C GLY A 58 -0.13 22.24 -5.82
N GLY A 59 1.05 21.78 -6.19
CA GLY A 59 1.72 22.16 -7.43
C GLY A 59 2.02 20.97 -8.32
N THR A 60 3.09 20.24 -8.02
CA THR A 60 3.57 19.16 -8.89
C THR A 60 2.51 18.07 -9.10
N TYR A 61 1.79 17.68 -8.05
CA TYR A 61 0.74 16.66 -8.15
C TYR A 61 -0.51 17.12 -8.89
N GLN A 62 -0.79 18.42 -8.95
CA GLN A 62 -1.95 18.98 -9.67
C GLN A 62 -1.75 19.03 -11.20
N ARG A 63 -0.56 18.72 -11.70
CA ARG A 63 -0.29 18.70 -13.15
C ARG A 63 -1.01 17.54 -13.82
N ALA A 64 -1.65 17.81 -14.96
CA ALA A 64 -2.45 16.84 -15.71
C ALA A 64 -1.63 15.76 -16.45
N GLY A 65 -0.28 15.89 -16.50
CA GLY A 65 0.58 15.04 -17.35
C GLY A 65 0.72 13.58 -16.88
N LEU A 66 0.43 13.27 -15.61
CA LEU A 66 0.48 11.91 -15.05
C LEU A 66 -0.70 11.70 -14.11
N ALA A 67 -1.31 10.52 -14.18
CA ALA A 67 -2.29 10.09 -13.20
C ALA A 67 -1.65 9.90 -11.81
N LEU A 68 -2.45 10.02 -10.74
CA LEU A 68 -1.98 9.87 -9.37
C LEU A 68 -1.30 8.51 -9.13
N ARG A 69 -1.85 7.44 -9.72
CA ARG A 69 -1.29 6.10 -9.67
C ARG A 69 0.14 6.04 -10.23
N ASP A 70 0.34 6.64 -11.41
CA ASP A 70 1.65 6.65 -12.08
C ASP A 70 2.68 7.47 -11.29
N ARG A 71 2.23 8.54 -10.64
CA ARG A 71 3.09 9.33 -9.72
C ARG A 71 3.54 8.49 -8.53
N GLN A 72 2.65 7.67 -7.94
CA GLN A 72 3.04 6.80 -6.84
C GLN A 72 4.01 5.70 -7.29
N ILE A 73 3.82 5.10 -8.46
CA ILE A 73 4.79 4.15 -9.04
C ILE A 73 6.16 4.82 -9.22
N ALA A 74 6.20 6.04 -9.76
CA ALA A 74 7.44 6.79 -9.92
C ALA A 74 8.10 7.13 -8.58
N ASN A 75 7.32 7.46 -7.54
CA ASN A 75 7.85 7.73 -6.20
C ASN A 75 8.40 6.48 -5.52
N LEU A 76 7.70 5.35 -5.61
CA LEU A 76 8.21 4.07 -5.10
C LEU A 76 9.54 3.71 -5.76
N ALA A 77 9.62 3.88 -7.09
CA ALA A 77 10.84 3.63 -7.84
C ALA A 77 11.98 4.57 -7.43
N ALA A 78 11.71 5.87 -7.34
CA ALA A 78 12.70 6.89 -6.99
C ALA A 78 13.23 6.68 -5.55
N LEU A 79 12.35 6.44 -4.57
CA LEU A 79 12.73 6.25 -3.18
C LEU A 79 13.50 4.94 -2.98
N THR A 80 13.11 3.86 -3.66
CA THR A 80 13.88 2.60 -3.66
C THR A 80 15.27 2.80 -4.26
N ALA A 81 15.38 3.53 -5.38
CA ALA A 81 16.65 3.83 -6.01
C ALA A 81 17.54 4.75 -5.16
N LEU A 82 16.95 5.71 -4.47
CA LEU A 82 17.67 6.62 -3.58
C LEU A 82 18.28 5.84 -2.40
N GLY A 83 17.48 5.07 -1.67
CA GLY A 83 17.87 4.37 -0.43
C GLY A 83 18.16 5.33 0.73
N GLY A 84 18.12 4.85 1.95
CA GLY A 84 18.33 5.67 3.14
C GLY A 84 17.16 6.62 3.45
N VAL A 85 16.00 6.35 2.87
CA VAL A 85 14.75 7.12 3.01
C VAL A 85 13.57 6.19 3.31
N GLU A 86 13.81 5.20 4.16
CA GLU A 86 12.84 4.15 4.50
C GLU A 86 11.51 4.71 5.04
N PRO A 87 11.49 5.75 5.91
CA PRO A 87 10.23 6.34 6.36
C PRO A 87 9.37 6.89 5.22
N GLN A 88 9.99 7.61 4.29
CA GLN A 88 9.31 8.18 3.12
C GLN A 88 8.82 7.07 2.17
N LEU A 89 9.60 6.01 2.00
CA LEU A 89 9.20 4.85 1.21
C LEU A 89 7.99 4.16 1.85
N ALA A 90 7.97 3.97 3.18
CA ALA A 90 6.84 3.42 3.90
C ALA A 90 5.57 4.27 3.72
N ASP A 91 5.68 5.60 3.81
CA ASP A 91 4.56 6.51 3.56
C ASP A 91 4.02 6.33 2.13
N HIS A 92 4.89 6.28 1.12
CA HIS A 92 4.47 6.08 -0.26
C HIS A 92 3.91 4.68 -0.53
N VAL A 93 4.31 3.64 0.19
CA VAL A 93 3.65 2.32 0.19
C VAL A 93 2.21 2.46 0.72
N ARG A 94 2.00 3.14 1.86
CA ARG A 94 0.66 3.40 2.42
C ARG A 94 -0.22 4.20 1.46
N TYR A 95 0.31 5.29 0.88
CA TYR A 95 -0.39 6.12 -0.11
C TYR A 95 -0.79 5.32 -1.34
N SER A 96 0.11 4.49 -1.85
CA SER A 96 -0.14 3.63 -3.02
C SER A 96 -1.28 2.65 -2.76
N ARG A 97 -1.29 1.97 -1.61
CA ARG A 97 -2.40 1.08 -1.23
C ARG A 97 -3.72 1.82 -1.11
N ARG A 98 -3.70 3.01 -0.52
CA ARG A 98 -4.90 3.81 -0.29
C ARG A 98 -5.57 4.26 -1.59
N ILE A 99 -4.81 4.47 -2.64
CA ILE A 99 -5.34 4.79 -3.98
C ILE A 99 -5.57 3.56 -4.87
N GLY A 100 -5.46 2.36 -4.31
CA GLY A 100 -5.86 1.11 -4.95
C GLY A 100 -4.75 0.31 -5.62
N LEU A 101 -3.46 0.63 -5.44
CA LEU A 101 -2.40 -0.29 -5.83
C LEU A 101 -2.42 -1.51 -4.91
N THR A 102 -2.33 -2.69 -5.49
CA THR A 102 -2.21 -3.95 -4.76
C THR A 102 -0.81 -4.14 -4.19
N GLU A 103 -0.68 -4.97 -3.16
CA GLU A 103 0.64 -5.36 -2.61
C GLU A 103 1.52 -6.01 -3.68
N ALA A 104 0.92 -6.81 -4.56
CA ALA A 104 1.62 -7.44 -5.66
C ALA A 104 2.19 -6.40 -6.65
N GLU A 105 1.42 -5.37 -7.01
CA GLU A 105 1.89 -4.30 -7.90
C GLU A 105 3.02 -3.49 -7.26
N ILE A 106 2.91 -3.14 -5.97
CA ILE A 106 3.95 -2.41 -5.24
C ILE A 106 5.23 -3.26 -5.17
N THR A 107 5.10 -4.55 -4.86
CA THR A 107 6.21 -5.50 -4.84
C THR A 107 6.88 -5.59 -6.20
N GLU A 108 6.10 -5.70 -7.28
CA GLU A 108 6.62 -5.81 -8.64
C GLU A 108 7.37 -4.55 -9.09
N VAL A 109 6.93 -3.36 -8.69
CA VAL A 109 7.70 -2.12 -8.94
C VAL A 109 9.10 -2.23 -8.33
N ILE A 110 9.23 -2.71 -7.09
CA ILE A 110 10.53 -2.80 -6.42
C ILE A 110 11.39 -3.92 -7.03
N VAL A 111 10.78 -5.08 -7.36
CA VAL A 111 11.47 -6.20 -8.03
C VAL A 111 12.00 -5.80 -9.39
N HIS A 112 11.18 -5.08 -10.18
CA HIS A 112 11.57 -4.55 -11.49
C HIS A 112 12.83 -3.66 -11.42
N LEU A 113 13.05 -2.97 -10.31
CA LEU A 113 14.21 -2.10 -10.14
C LEU A 113 15.51 -2.85 -9.85
N ALA A 114 15.46 -4.11 -9.42
CA ALA A 114 16.67 -4.84 -8.98
C ALA A 114 17.84 -4.82 -9.98
N PRO A 115 17.62 -5.02 -11.30
CA PRO A 115 18.70 -4.94 -12.28
C PRO A 115 19.25 -3.52 -12.50
N TYR A 116 18.51 -2.47 -12.12
CA TYR A 116 18.90 -1.08 -12.34
C TYR A 116 19.58 -0.45 -11.13
N VAL A 117 19.13 -0.78 -9.91
CA VAL A 117 19.61 -0.14 -8.67
C VAL A 117 20.47 -1.08 -7.81
N GLY A 118 20.52 -2.36 -8.17
CA GLY A 118 21.23 -3.41 -7.45
C GLY A 118 20.41 -4.09 -6.35
N LEU A 119 20.68 -5.35 -6.11
CA LEU A 119 19.97 -6.18 -5.12
C LEU A 119 19.91 -5.58 -3.72
N PRO A 120 20.96 -4.94 -3.15
CA PRO A 120 20.87 -4.41 -1.80
C PRO A 120 19.75 -3.38 -1.63
N LYS A 121 19.56 -2.46 -2.59
CA LYS A 121 18.51 -1.44 -2.55
C LYS A 121 17.13 -2.04 -2.76
N ALA A 122 16.97 -2.96 -3.72
CA ALA A 122 15.72 -3.66 -3.95
C ALA A 122 15.29 -4.46 -2.71
N LEU A 123 16.22 -5.20 -2.07
CA LEU A 123 15.95 -5.94 -0.84
C LEU A 123 15.58 -5.01 0.33
N ALA A 124 16.22 -3.86 0.46
CA ALA A 124 15.84 -2.87 1.48
C ALA A 124 14.42 -2.36 1.23
N GLY A 125 14.08 -2.00 -0.01
CA GLY A 125 12.74 -1.58 -0.40
C GLY A 125 11.68 -2.64 -0.14
N LEU A 126 11.94 -3.91 -0.47
CA LEU A 126 11.03 -5.02 -0.18
C LEU A 126 10.79 -5.22 1.31
N ARG A 127 11.82 -5.07 2.17
CA ARG A 127 11.65 -5.14 3.62
C ARG A 127 10.74 -4.04 4.13
N VAL A 128 10.90 -2.81 3.64
CA VAL A 128 10.02 -1.68 3.99
C VAL A 128 8.58 -1.98 3.56
N ALA A 129 8.37 -2.42 2.31
CA ALA A 129 7.04 -2.73 1.81
C ALA A 129 6.37 -3.83 2.65
N THR A 130 7.07 -4.95 2.92
CA THR A 130 6.55 -6.06 3.73
C THR A 130 6.17 -5.63 5.14
N ALA A 131 7.01 -4.84 5.82
CA ALA A 131 6.70 -4.32 7.14
C ALA A 131 5.45 -3.44 7.13
N THR A 132 5.34 -2.55 6.13
CA THR A 132 4.19 -1.65 5.98
C THR A 132 2.88 -2.40 5.67
N PHE A 133 2.93 -3.50 4.93
CA PHE A 133 1.77 -4.36 4.67
C PHE A 133 1.28 -5.04 5.96
N ALA A 134 2.20 -5.54 6.79
CA ALA A 134 1.87 -6.18 8.06
C ALA A 134 1.17 -5.21 9.03
N GLU A 135 1.68 -3.97 9.18
CA GLU A 135 1.06 -2.93 10.01
C GLU A 135 -0.41 -2.66 9.63
N ALA A 136 -0.71 -2.65 8.34
CA ALA A 136 -2.06 -2.41 7.86
C ALA A 136 -3.01 -3.58 8.17
N THR A 137 -2.52 -4.82 8.20
CA THR A 137 -3.31 -6.00 8.55
C THR A 137 -3.65 -6.03 10.03
N GLU A 138 -2.69 -5.67 10.89
CA GLU A 138 -2.90 -5.60 12.34
C GLU A 138 -3.92 -4.53 12.74
N SER A 139 -3.91 -3.37 12.07
CA SER A 139 -4.88 -2.29 12.32
C SER A 139 -6.32 -2.71 12.00
N VAL A 140 -6.54 -3.56 11.00
CA VAL A 140 -7.87 -4.08 10.64
C VAL A 140 -8.33 -5.12 11.65
N THR A 141 -7.43 -5.99 12.12
CA THR A 141 -7.77 -7.07 13.07
C THR A 141 -8.04 -6.52 14.48
N GLY A 142 -7.30 -5.50 14.91
CA GLY A 142 -7.51 -4.82 16.19
C GLY A 142 -8.86 -4.08 16.28
N SER A 143 -9.29 -3.45 15.18
CA SER A 143 -10.58 -2.74 15.12
C SER A 143 -11.80 -3.67 15.16
N THR A 144 -11.68 -4.92 14.67
CA THR A 144 -12.75 -5.92 14.73
C THR A 144 -12.87 -6.58 16.10
N ALA A 145 -11.81 -6.63 16.89
CA ALA A 145 -11.83 -7.20 18.24
C ALA A 145 -12.51 -6.29 19.28
N GLU A 146 -12.41 -4.98 19.12
CA GLU A 146 -13.00 -4.00 20.05
C GLU A 146 -14.52 -3.82 19.87
N SER A 147 -15.07 -4.21 18.70
CA SER A 147 -16.51 -4.15 18.42
C SER A 147 -17.29 -5.38 18.90
N ALA A 148 -16.63 -6.42 19.45
CA ALA A 148 -17.25 -7.69 19.85
C ALA A 148 -17.50 -7.82 21.36
N THR A 149 -17.24 -6.78 22.18
CA THR A 149 -17.47 -6.83 23.63
C THR A 149 -18.75 -6.10 24.02
N GLY A 150 -19.88 -6.60 23.55
CA GLY A 150 -21.21 -6.33 24.13
C GLY A 150 -21.60 -7.50 25.06
N PRO A 151 -22.33 -7.27 26.17
CA PRO A 151 -22.63 -8.31 27.14
C PRO A 151 -23.54 -9.38 26.51
N ALA A 152 -23.05 -10.62 26.50
CA ALA A 152 -23.78 -11.78 26.05
C ALA A 152 -24.97 -12.09 27.01
N ALA A 153 -26.19 -12.12 26.47
CA ALA A 153 -27.35 -12.67 27.15
C ALA A 153 -27.19 -14.19 27.33
N PRO A 154 -27.72 -14.79 28.43
CA PRO A 154 -27.53 -16.21 28.67
C PRO A 154 -28.33 -17.05 27.67
N VAL A 155 -27.64 -17.94 27.00
CA VAL A 155 -28.25 -18.94 26.10
C VAL A 155 -28.71 -20.12 26.93
N GLU A 156 -30.01 -20.34 26.88
CA GLU A 156 -30.73 -21.50 27.45
C GLU A 156 -30.32 -22.78 26.69
N THR A 157 -29.80 -23.76 27.41
CA THR A 157 -29.32 -25.04 26.84
C THR A 157 -30.48 -25.99 26.57
N ALA A 158 -30.78 -26.27 25.30
CA ALA A 158 -31.64 -27.40 24.90
C ALA A 158 -30.83 -28.69 24.77
N PRO A 159 -31.42 -29.89 25.06
CA PRO A 159 -30.68 -31.16 25.18
C PRO A 159 -30.26 -31.74 23.81
N VAL A 160 -29.02 -32.19 23.77
CA VAL A 160 -28.39 -32.89 22.63
C VAL A 160 -29.00 -34.26 22.44
N VAL A 161 -29.63 -34.53 21.31
CA VAL A 161 -30.03 -35.87 20.85
C VAL A 161 -28.85 -36.49 20.10
N THR A 162 -28.26 -37.52 20.67
CA THR A 162 -27.19 -38.32 20.06
C THR A 162 -27.77 -39.40 19.15
N THR A 163 -27.51 -39.36 17.86
CA THR A 163 -27.65 -40.46 16.93
C THR A 163 -26.28 -41.04 16.58
N PRO A 164 -26.10 -42.39 16.53
CA PRO A 164 -24.80 -42.99 16.22
C PRO A 164 -24.51 -42.93 14.71
N VAL A 165 -23.28 -42.59 14.36
CA VAL A 165 -22.78 -42.62 13.00
C VAL A 165 -22.18 -44.04 12.77
N GLU A 166 -22.72 -44.74 11.77
CA GLU A 166 -22.16 -45.98 11.25
C GLU A 166 -20.95 -45.70 10.37
N THR A 167 -19.87 -46.43 10.59
CA THR A 167 -18.66 -46.49 9.77
C THR A 167 -18.86 -47.41 8.58
N PRO A 168 -18.47 -47.05 7.35
CA PRO A 168 -18.28 -48.01 6.28
C PRO A 168 -16.84 -48.51 6.20
N VAL A 169 -16.76 -49.81 5.98
CA VAL A 169 -15.61 -50.69 5.94
C VAL A 169 -14.81 -50.49 4.63
N ASP A 170 -13.52 -50.60 4.79
CA ASP A 170 -12.41 -50.82 3.87
C ASP A 170 -12.72 -51.73 2.68
N THR A 171 -12.29 -51.33 1.47
CA THR A 171 -12.03 -52.28 0.38
C THR A 171 -10.78 -51.87 -0.37
N ALA A 172 -9.69 -52.54 -0.02
CA ALA A 172 -8.47 -52.59 -0.78
C ALA A 172 -8.71 -53.31 -2.13
N THR A 173 -8.21 -52.77 -3.21
CA THR A 173 -7.89 -53.58 -4.39
C THR A 173 -6.55 -53.15 -4.96
N GLN A 174 -5.59 -54.04 -4.79
CA GLN A 174 -4.32 -54.17 -5.47
C GLN A 174 -4.55 -54.39 -6.99
N VAL A 175 -3.82 -53.70 -7.85
CA VAL A 175 -3.37 -54.29 -9.11
C VAL A 175 -1.93 -53.89 -9.36
N ALA A 176 -1.15 -54.95 -9.50
CA ALA A 176 0.28 -54.93 -9.84
C ALA A 176 0.50 -54.93 -11.37
N GLY A 177 1.66 -54.46 -11.78
CA GLY A 177 2.39 -54.97 -12.95
C GLY A 177 2.20 -54.20 -14.23
N GLU A 178 3.20 -53.69 -14.81
CA GLU A 178 4.00 -54.34 -15.83
C GLU A 178 5.04 -53.41 -16.42
N GLU A 179 6.18 -53.99 -16.64
CA GLU A 179 7.45 -53.48 -17.19
C GLU A 179 7.40 -53.03 -18.64
N ALA A 180 8.40 -52.23 -18.97
CA ALA A 180 9.38 -52.40 -20.05
C ALA A 180 9.20 -51.64 -21.37
N ARG A 181 10.30 -50.95 -21.71
CA ARG A 181 10.91 -50.80 -23.02
C ARG A 181 10.30 -49.81 -24.05
N ALA A 182 11.00 -48.74 -24.29
CA ALA A 182 11.91 -48.46 -25.43
C ALA A 182 12.51 -47.06 -25.24
#